data_e45c141e798838a4cf138df62eb7b3c2
#
_entry.id   e45c141e798838a4cf138df62eb7b3c2
#
_cell.length_a   1.000
_cell.length_b   1.000
_cell.length_c   1.000
_cell.angle_alpha   90.00
_cell.angle_beta   90.00
_cell.angle_gamma   90.00
#
_symmetry.space_group_name_H-M   'P 1'
#
loop_
_entity.id
_entity.type
_entity.pdbx_description
1 polymer ?
#
loop_
_entity_poly.entity_id
_entity_poly.type
_entity_poly.pdbx_seq_one_letter_code
_entity_poly.pdbx_strand_id
1 'polypeptide(L)'
;MFRTLAVSLLSLLLCASVAFAEKPLVVASDPTFPPNEMLNKDKEIVGFSIDYIKAVGKEAGFDVQVKNIAWDGIFAALASNQVDVIAASVSITDKRKKAMLFTDPYYELHQAVVLPLGKEIKDLEELAGKRVGGQIGTTAMVQTIPASKIKMIVKTYDEVGLAFEDLAKGNLDAVMCDDPVAKYYANTKDEYRDKFHIGLVTGDPEFYGFALRKNDKELAQKLNA
;
A
#
# COMPACT_ATOMS: atom_id res chain seq x y z
N MET A 1 -75.14 31.69 -26.81
CA MET A 1 -74.17 32.13 -25.86
C MET A 1 -73.45 30.89 -25.26
N PHE A 2 -72.35 30.44 -25.88
CA PHE A 2 -71.56 29.32 -25.36
C PHE A 2 -70.20 29.87 -24.95
N ARG A 3 -69.88 29.77 -23.65
CA ARG A 3 -68.58 30.13 -23.10
C ARG A 3 -67.68 28.88 -23.16
N THR A 4 -66.73 28.91 -24.05
CA THR A 4 -65.67 27.89 -24.14
C THR A 4 -64.63 28.15 -23.03
N LEU A 5 -64.54 27.23 -22.06
CA LEU A 5 -63.42 27.16 -21.08
C LEU A 5 -62.22 26.54 -21.78
N ALA A 6 -61.17 27.32 -21.95
CA ALA A 6 -59.85 26.81 -22.34
C ALA A 6 -59.13 26.30 -21.07
N VAL A 7 -58.95 24.98 -21.01
CA VAL A 7 -58.12 24.35 -19.95
C VAL A 7 -56.70 24.29 -20.50
N SER A 8 -55.83 25.17 -19.98
CA SER A 8 -54.38 25.13 -20.25
C SER A 8 -53.75 24.03 -19.42
N LEU A 9 -53.44 22.93 -20.06
CA LEU A 9 -52.65 21.84 -19.44
C LEU A 9 -51.16 22.26 -19.44
N LEU A 10 -50.68 22.80 -18.31
CA LEU A 10 -49.29 23.11 -18.09
C LEU A 10 -48.54 21.79 -17.76
N SER A 11 -47.95 21.21 -18.80
CA SER A 11 -47.10 20.02 -18.65
C SER A 11 -45.81 20.39 -17.94
N LEU A 12 -45.75 20.13 -16.64
CA LEU A 12 -44.50 20.17 -15.88
C LEU A 12 -43.61 19.00 -16.30
N LEU A 13 -42.71 19.25 -17.25
CA LEU A 13 -41.60 18.31 -17.51
C LEU A 13 -40.69 18.31 -16.26
N LEU A 14 -40.90 17.36 -15.36
CA LEU A 14 -39.91 17.00 -14.35
C LEU A 14 -38.74 16.35 -15.10
N CYS A 15 -37.69 17.11 -15.39
CA CYS A 15 -36.38 16.56 -15.73
C CYS A 15 -35.87 15.85 -14.48
N ALA A 16 -36.23 14.59 -14.30
CA ALA A 16 -35.56 13.69 -13.39
C ALA A 16 -34.14 13.53 -13.93
N SER A 17 -33.20 14.28 -13.38
CA SER A 17 -31.77 14.02 -13.54
C SER A 17 -31.54 12.62 -12.97
N VAL A 18 -31.44 11.62 -13.81
CA VAL A 18 -30.94 10.31 -13.41
C VAL A 18 -29.48 10.56 -13.08
N ALA A 19 -29.19 10.78 -11.79
CA ALA A 19 -27.85 10.73 -11.29
C ALA A 19 -27.39 9.28 -11.52
N PHE A 20 -26.65 9.04 -12.60
CA PHE A 20 -25.87 7.83 -12.72
C PHE A 20 -24.89 7.87 -11.54
N ALA A 21 -25.15 7.06 -10.53
CA ALA A 21 -24.16 6.83 -9.50
C ALA A 21 -22.90 6.32 -10.22
N GLU A 22 -21.85 7.13 -10.23
CA GLU A 22 -20.59 6.74 -10.84
C GLU A 22 -20.14 5.46 -10.13
N LYS A 23 -19.72 4.47 -10.93
CA LYS A 23 -19.27 3.18 -10.37
C LYS A 23 -18.17 3.46 -9.33
N PRO A 24 -18.27 2.89 -8.12
CA PRO A 24 -17.26 3.14 -7.09
C PRO A 24 -15.86 2.73 -7.57
N LEU A 25 -14.86 3.50 -7.17
CA LEU A 25 -13.46 3.18 -7.39
C LEU A 25 -13.07 2.02 -6.46
N VAL A 26 -12.85 0.85 -7.03
CA VAL A 26 -12.48 -0.34 -6.26
C VAL A 26 -10.98 -0.36 -6.05
N VAL A 27 -10.56 -0.26 -4.79
CA VAL A 27 -9.15 -0.17 -4.38
C VAL A 27 -8.74 -1.44 -3.66
N ALA A 28 -7.66 -2.08 -4.10
CA ALA A 28 -7.05 -3.18 -3.37
C ALA A 28 -6.06 -2.66 -2.33
N SER A 29 -6.06 -3.26 -1.16
CA SER A 29 -5.05 -3.04 -0.12
C SER A 29 -4.77 -4.33 0.63
N ASP A 30 -3.53 -4.52 1.07
CA ASP A 30 -3.12 -5.60 1.99
C ASP A 30 -2.95 -5.00 3.39
N PRO A 31 -3.94 -5.14 4.30
CA PRO A 31 -3.90 -4.49 5.61
C PRO A 31 -2.97 -5.19 6.62
N THR A 32 -1.83 -5.68 6.17
CA THR A 32 -0.79 -6.33 6.98
C THR A 32 0.52 -5.54 7.00
N PHE A 33 0.50 -4.27 6.52
CA PHE A 33 1.69 -3.43 6.37
C PHE A 33 1.57 -2.09 7.14
N PRO A 34 1.47 -2.15 8.49
CA PRO A 34 1.28 -0.97 9.34
C PRO A 34 2.50 -0.03 9.30
N PRO A 35 2.32 1.28 9.50
CA PRO A 35 1.07 1.98 9.80
C PRO A 35 0.30 2.43 8.53
N ASN A 36 0.78 2.03 7.35
CA ASN A 36 0.24 2.53 6.09
C ASN A 36 -1.10 1.89 5.73
N GLU A 37 -1.23 0.59 5.93
CA GLU A 37 -2.46 -0.20 5.80
C GLU A 37 -2.50 -1.30 6.87
N MET A 38 -3.55 -1.30 7.67
CA MET A 38 -3.76 -2.27 8.74
C MET A 38 -5.24 -2.42 9.09
N LEU A 39 -5.57 -3.44 9.87
CA LEU A 39 -6.90 -3.58 10.46
C LEU A 39 -6.94 -2.87 11.82
N ASN A 40 -7.97 -2.05 12.04
CA ASN A 40 -8.29 -1.52 13.36
C ASN A 40 -9.01 -2.58 14.22
N LYS A 41 -9.41 -2.20 15.45
CA LYS A 41 -10.13 -3.08 16.39
C LYS A 41 -11.49 -3.54 15.86
N ASP A 42 -12.10 -2.74 14.98
CA ASP A 42 -13.40 -3.01 14.35
C ASP A 42 -13.25 -3.80 13.04
N LYS A 43 -12.03 -4.24 12.73
CA LYS A 43 -11.65 -4.95 11.48
C LYS A 43 -11.83 -4.12 10.21
N GLU A 44 -11.84 -2.81 10.33
CA GLU A 44 -11.82 -1.91 9.19
C GLU A 44 -10.39 -1.70 8.69
N ILE A 45 -10.24 -1.56 7.38
CA ILE A 45 -8.95 -1.26 6.76
C ILE A 45 -8.68 0.24 6.92
N VAL A 46 -7.62 0.57 7.65
CA VAL A 46 -7.20 1.92 8.01
C VAL A 46 -5.70 2.11 7.80
N GLY A 47 -5.23 3.33 7.87
CA GLY A 47 -3.82 3.69 7.78
C GLY A 47 -3.57 4.77 6.75
N PHE A 48 -2.32 5.25 6.68
CA PHE A 48 -1.97 6.41 5.87
C PHE A 48 -2.36 6.28 4.39
N SER A 49 -2.01 5.14 3.75
CA SER A 49 -2.34 4.91 2.33
C SER A 49 -3.85 4.86 2.09
N ILE A 50 -4.60 4.36 3.08
CA ILE A 50 -6.06 4.23 2.99
C ILE A 50 -6.73 5.59 3.12
N ASP A 51 -6.31 6.40 4.09
CA ASP A 51 -6.84 7.74 4.30
C ASP A 51 -6.51 8.63 3.09
N TYR A 52 -5.30 8.48 2.55
CA TYR A 52 -4.85 9.26 1.41
C TYR A 52 -5.61 8.91 0.13
N ILE A 53 -5.78 7.61 -0.21
CA ILE A 53 -6.56 7.23 -1.41
C ILE A 53 -8.04 7.61 -1.29
N LYS A 54 -8.63 7.55 -0.08
CA LYS A 54 -10.00 8.03 0.16
C LYS A 54 -10.12 9.53 -0.07
N ALA A 55 -9.16 10.32 0.41
CA ALA A 55 -9.13 11.76 0.21
C ALA A 55 -8.97 12.12 -1.27
N VAL A 56 -7.98 11.55 -1.94
CA VAL A 56 -7.72 11.74 -3.38
C VAL A 56 -8.92 11.30 -4.22
N GLY A 57 -9.48 10.13 -3.93
CA GLY A 57 -10.65 9.61 -4.65
C GLY A 57 -11.86 10.55 -4.51
N LYS A 58 -12.10 11.07 -3.31
CA LYS A 58 -13.18 12.04 -3.06
C LYS A 58 -13.00 13.32 -3.87
N GLU A 59 -11.79 13.89 -3.90
CA GLU A 59 -11.49 15.09 -4.71
C GLU A 59 -11.64 14.81 -6.20
N ALA A 60 -11.27 13.60 -6.64
CA ALA A 60 -11.45 13.15 -8.03
C ALA A 60 -12.90 12.77 -8.39
N GLY A 61 -13.86 12.87 -7.43
CA GLY A 61 -15.28 12.59 -7.65
C GLY A 61 -15.68 11.13 -7.53
N PHE A 62 -14.84 10.28 -6.94
CA PHE A 62 -15.12 8.85 -6.77
C PHE A 62 -15.59 8.51 -5.35
N ASP A 63 -16.54 7.57 -5.25
CA ASP A 63 -16.76 6.79 -4.03
C ASP A 63 -15.72 5.67 -3.98
N VAL A 64 -14.92 5.60 -2.91
CA VAL A 64 -13.79 4.67 -2.78
C VAL A 64 -14.20 3.46 -1.96
N GLN A 65 -14.13 2.28 -2.57
CA GLN A 65 -14.34 1.00 -1.91
C GLN A 65 -13.04 0.22 -1.78
N VAL A 66 -12.54 0.08 -0.54
CA VAL A 66 -11.30 -0.66 -0.26
C VAL A 66 -11.61 -2.14 -0.05
N LYS A 67 -10.88 -3.01 -0.77
CA LYS A 67 -10.94 -4.47 -0.63
C LYS A 67 -9.64 -5.00 -0.03
N ASN A 68 -9.78 -5.89 0.94
CA ASN A 68 -8.65 -6.68 1.44
C ASN A 68 -8.23 -7.71 0.40
N ILE A 69 -7.02 -7.58 -0.12
CA ILE A 69 -6.40 -8.54 -1.04
C ILE A 69 -4.95 -8.72 -0.62
N ALA A 70 -4.57 -9.96 -0.33
CA ALA A 70 -3.23 -10.29 0.07
C ALA A 70 -2.18 -9.87 -0.98
N TRP A 71 -1.02 -9.44 -0.50
CA TRP A 71 0.05 -8.86 -1.31
C TRP A 71 0.50 -9.73 -2.48
N ASP A 72 0.60 -11.04 -2.30
CA ASP A 72 1.01 -11.99 -3.33
C ASP A 72 0.04 -12.06 -4.51
N GLY A 73 -1.26 -11.78 -4.27
CA GLY A 73 -2.33 -11.76 -5.28
C GLY A 73 -2.70 -10.37 -5.81
N ILE A 74 -2.24 -9.29 -5.17
CA ILE A 74 -2.76 -7.93 -5.40
C ILE A 74 -2.53 -7.43 -6.83
N PHE A 75 -1.37 -7.72 -7.42
CA PHE A 75 -1.04 -7.34 -8.79
C PHE A 75 -1.85 -8.12 -9.83
N ALA A 76 -2.16 -9.39 -9.55
CA ALA A 76 -3.02 -10.21 -10.39
C ALA A 76 -4.47 -9.71 -10.37
N ALA A 77 -4.96 -9.27 -9.20
CA ALA A 77 -6.29 -8.69 -9.05
C ALA A 77 -6.43 -7.40 -9.89
N LEU A 78 -5.39 -6.54 -9.91
CA LEU A 78 -5.37 -5.36 -10.77
C LEU A 78 -5.38 -5.74 -12.26
N ALA A 79 -4.53 -6.66 -12.68
CA ALA A 79 -4.40 -7.08 -14.06
C ALA A 79 -5.68 -7.74 -14.61
N SER A 80 -6.43 -8.45 -13.75
CA SER A 80 -7.68 -9.12 -14.10
C SER A 80 -8.94 -8.26 -13.97
N ASN A 81 -8.80 -6.94 -13.72
CA ASN A 81 -9.91 -6.00 -13.52
C ASN A 81 -10.82 -6.30 -12.31
N GLN A 82 -10.34 -7.01 -11.30
CA GLN A 82 -11.07 -7.20 -10.05
C GLN A 82 -11.07 -5.93 -9.19
N VAL A 83 -10.05 -5.09 -9.40
CA VAL A 83 -9.88 -3.78 -8.76
C VAL A 83 -9.39 -2.76 -9.78
N ASP A 84 -9.54 -1.48 -9.47
CA ASP A 84 -9.17 -0.38 -10.36
C ASP A 84 -7.82 0.22 -9.97
N VAL A 85 -7.48 0.21 -8.67
CA VAL A 85 -6.28 0.81 -8.10
C VAL A 85 -5.73 -0.10 -7.00
N ILE A 86 -4.41 -0.10 -6.81
CA ILE A 86 -3.75 -0.66 -5.62
C ILE A 86 -3.26 0.50 -4.75
N ALA A 87 -3.69 0.52 -3.49
CA ALA A 87 -3.20 1.38 -2.42
C ALA A 87 -2.67 0.50 -1.28
N ALA A 88 -1.43 0.04 -1.42
CA ALA A 88 -0.78 -0.94 -0.55
C ALA A 88 0.73 -0.69 -0.49
N SER A 89 1.15 0.56 -0.24
CA SER A 89 2.57 0.95 -0.11
C SER A 89 3.45 0.43 -1.25
N VAL A 90 2.95 0.58 -2.49
CA VAL A 90 3.65 0.04 -3.66
C VAL A 90 4.79 0.96 -4.08
N SER A 91 6.04 0.57 -3.81
CA SER A 91 7.22 1.31 -4.30
C SER A 91 7.22 1.38 -5.82
N ILE A 92 7.41 2.59 -6.34
CA ILE A 92 7.55 2.88 -7.76
C ILE A 92 8.93 2.41 -8.23
N THR A 93 8.98 1.34 -9.02
CA THR A 93 10.25 0.82 -9.57
C THR A 93 10.18 0.70 -11.09
N ASP A 94 11.34 0.74 -11.76
CA ASP A 94 11.40 0.59 -13.22
C ASP A 94 10.85 -0.77 -13.68
N LYS A 95 11.03 -1.81 -12.88
CA LYS A 95 10.44 -3.12 -13.15
C LYS A 95 8.92 -3.07 -13.12
N ARG A 96 8.34 -2.45 -12.07
CA ARG A 96 6.87 -2.31 -11.91
C ARG A 96 6.28 -1.36 -12.95
N LYS A 97 6.96 -0.26 -13.29
CA LYS A 97 6.56 0.67 -14.38
C LYS A 97 6.42 0.00 -15.75
N LYS A 98 7.11 -1.12 -16.01
CA LYS A 98 6.94 -1.87 -17.26
C LYS A 98 5.55 -2.54 -17.34
N ALA A 99 5.01 -3.00 -16.22
CA ALA A 99 3.76 -3.75 -16.14
C ALA A 99 2.54 -2.89 -15.80
N MET A 100 2.72 -1.80 -15.06
CA MET A 100 1.64 -0.97 -14.54
C MET A 100 1.96 0.53 -14.64
N LEU A 101 0.94 1.36 -14.48
CA LEU A 101 1.03 2.80 -14.34
C LEU A 101 1.01 3.15 -12.86
N PHE A 102 1.59 4.28 -12.49
CA PHE A 102 1.55 4.84 -11.14
C PHE A 102 1.01 6.27 -11.18
N THR A 103 0.39 6.68 -10.09
CA THR A 103 0.18 8.10 -9.79
C THR A 103 1.52 8.78 -9.51
N ASP A 104 1.49 10.09 -9.34
CA ASP A 104 2.60 10.80 -8.74
C ASP A 104 2.91 10.22 -7.36
N PRO A 105 4.19 10.27 -6.92
CA PRO A 105 4.57 9.72 -5.64
C PRO A 105 3.92 10.48 -4.48
N TYR A 106 3.42 9.74 -3.48
CA TYR A 106 2.77 10.36 -2.32
C TYR A 106 3.56 10.20 -1.01
N TYR A 107 4.58 9.36 -0.99
CA TYR A 107 5.42 9.12 0.19
C TYR A 107 6.83 8.74 -0.22
N GLU A 108 7.83 9.31 0.45
CA GLU A 108 9.25 8.96 0.33
C GLU A 108 9.65 8.05 1.48
N LEU A 109 10.42 7.01 1.19
CA LEU A 109 10.88 6.01 2.17
C LEU A 109 12.31 5.54 1.87
N HIS A 110 12.88 4.85 2.86
CA HIS A 110 14.11 4.08 2.71
C HIS A 110 13.91 2.65 3.19
N GLN A 111 14.81 1.76 2.82
CA GLN A 111 14.85 0.44 3.43
C GLN A 111 15.52 0.49 4.80
N ALA A 112 15.02 -0.28 5.75
CA ALA A 112 15.52 -0.35 7.10
C ALA A 112 15.78 -1.79 7.54
N VAL A 113 16.82 -1.95 8.34
CA VAL A 113 17.17 -3.21 9.05
C VAL A 113 16.76 -3.07 10.49
N VAL A 114 15.86 -3.92 10.95
CA VAL A 114 15.43 -4.01 12.34
C VAL A 114 16.16 -5.17 13.01
N LEU A 115 16.75 -4.89 14.17
CA LEU A 115 17.54 -5.81 14.96
C LEU A 115 16.93 -6.01 16.34
N PRO A 116 17.22 -7.15 17.02
CA PRO A 116 16.97 -7.27 18.45
C PRO A 116 17.77 -6.23 19.24
N LEU A 117 17.20 -5.73 20.35
CA LEU A 117 17.91 -4.79 21.24
C LEU A 117 19.28 -5.34 21.66
N GLY A 118 20.27 -4.46 21.68
CA GLY A 118 21.65 -4.80 22.02
C GLY A 118 22.45 -5.45 20.90
N LYS A 119 21.88 -5.56 19.69
CA LYS A 119 22.62 -5.91 18.47
C LYS A 119 22.78 -4.66 17.63
N GLU A 120 23.97 -4.43 17.12
CA GLU A 120 24.31 -3.26 16.29
C GLU A 120 24.95 -3.73 14.99
N ILE A 121 24.72 -2.99 13.92
CA ILE A 121 25.44 -3.10 12.65
C ILE A 121 25.74 -1.70 12.13
N LYS A 122 26.86 -1.55 11.43
CA LYS A 122 27.28 -0.29 10.81
C LYS A 122 26.92 -0.24 9.33
N ASP A 123 26.88 -1.39 8.69
CA ASP A 123 26.61 -1.56 7.26
C ASP A 123 25.93 -2.90 7.01
N LEU A 124 25.48 -3.12 5.76
CA LEU A 124 24.83 -4.36 5.35
C LEU A 124 25.80 -5.56 5.33
N GLU A 125 27.10 -5.34 5.20
CA GLU A 125 28.14 -6.39 5.15
C GLU A 125 28.14 -7.24 6.42
N GLU A 126 27.78 -6.66 7.56
CA GLU A 126 27.66 -7.37 8.83
C GLU A 126 26.50 -8.37 8.89
N LEU A 127 25.59 -8.32 7.88
CA LEU A 127 24.54 -9.33 7.72
C LEU A 127 25.00 -10.57 6.93
N ALA A 128 26.28 -10.65 6.54
CA ALA A 128 26.82 -11.84 5.89
C ALA A 128 26.61 -13.10 6.74
N GLY A 129 25.97 -14.13 6.16
CA GLY A 129 25.62 -15.38 6.83
C GLY A 129 24.51 -15.27 7.88
N LYS A 130 23.92 -14.10 8.11
CA LYS A 130 22.78 -13.89 9.02
C LYS A 130 21.46 -14.28 8.38
N ARG A 131 20.52 -14.67 9.22
CA ARG A 131 19.13 -14.98 8.84
C ARG A 131 18.35 -13.66 8.77
N VAL A 132 18.01 -13.23 7.55
CA VAL A 132 17.30 -11.97 7.30
C VAL A 132 15.92 -12.27 6.75
N GLY A 133 14.88 -11.76 7.42
CA GLY A 133 13.49 -11.94 7.03
C GLY A 133 12.88 -10.69 6.43
N GLY A 134 11.78 -10.88 5.67
CA GLY A 134 10.94 -9.80 5.16
C GLY A 134 9.77 -10.33 4.35
N GLN A 135 8.86 -9.44 3.95
CA GLN A 135 7.69 -9.84 3.17
C GLN A 135 8.08 -10.14 1.72
N ILE A 136 7.59 -11.26 1.20
CA ILE A 136 7.86 -11.72 -0.17
C ILE A 136 7.51 -10.64 -1.21
N GLY A 137 8.34 -10.46 -2.24
CA GLY A 137 8.04 -9.55 -3.36
C GLY A 137 8.16 -8.06 -3.06
N THR A 138 8.48 -7.66 -1.81
CA THR A 138 8.83 -6.27 -1.47
C THR A 138 10.18 -5.88 -2.06
N THR A 139 10.45 -4.59 -2.23
CA THR A 139 11.74 -4.09 -2.75
C THR A 139 12.90 -4.51 -1.86
N ALA A 140 12.71 -4.58 -0.54
CA ALA A 140 13.68 -5.15 0.40
C ALA A 140 14.20 -6.52 -0.08
N MET A 141 13.27 -7.44 -0.38
CA MET A 141 13.59 -8.83 -0.70
C MET A 141 14.02 -9.05 -2.14
N VAL A 142 13.44 -8.32 -3.12
CA VAL A 142 13.70 -8.59 -4.55
C VAL A 142 14.66 -7.59 -5.21
N GLN A 143 15.04 -6.51 -4.49
CA GLN A 143 15.88 -5.44 -5.02
C GLN A 143 17.07 -5.15 -4.11
N THR A 144 16.85 -4.71 -2.87
CA THR A 144 17.90 -4.25 -1.95
C THR A 144 18.85 -5.38 -1.54
N ILE A 145 18.32 -6.50 -1.04
CA ILE A 145 19.13 -7.66 -0.66
C ILE A 145 19.93 -8.20 -1.87
N PRO A 146 19.30 -8.49 -3.04
CA PRO A 146 20.07 -8.95 -4.20
C PRO A 146 21.12 -7.94 -4.70
N ALA A 147 20.82 -6.64 -4.68
CA ALA A 147 21.76 -5.61 -5.12
C ALA A 147 22.98 -5.48 -4.20
N SER A 148 22.85 -5.78 -2.91
CA SER A 148 23.96 -5.75 -1.95
C SER A 148 25.04 -6.78 -2.26
N LYS A 149 24.69 -7.87 -2.97
CA LYS A 149 25.57 -9.03 -3.27
C LYS A 149 26.09 -9.75 -2.02
N ILE A 150 25.57 -9.43 -0.84
CA ILE A 150 25.94 -10.05 0.43
C ILE A 150 25.20 -11.39 0.56
N LYS A 151 25.92 -12.43 0.92
CA LYS A 151 25.33 -13.76 1.14
C LYS A 151 24.64 -13.82 2.50
N MET A 152 23.37 -13.52 2.50
CA MET A 152 22.46 -13.68 3.64
C MET A 152 21.66 -14.99 3.53
N ILE A 153 21.17 -15.50 4.66
CA ILE A 153 20.18 -16.59 4.70
C ILE A 153 18.81 -15.91 4.68
N VAL A 154 18.24 -15.74 3.50
CA VAL A 154 17.00 -14.99 3.30
C VAL A 154 15.79 -15.88 3.56
N LYS A 155 14.84 -15.41 4.38
CA LYS A 155 13.54 -16.02 4.64
C LYS A 155 12.43 -15.04 4.31
N THR A 156 11.52 -15.44 3.42
CA THR A 156 10.39 -14.62 3.02
C THR A 156 9.10 -15.09 3.70
N TYR A 157 8.19 -14.15 3.95
CA TYR A 157 6.91 -14.34 4.61
C TYR A 157 5.80 -13.69 3.78
N ASP A 158 4.59 -14.22 3.86
CA ASP A 158 3.44 -13.64 3.18
C ASP A 158 3.06 -12.28 3.78
N GLU A 159 3.25 -12.11 5.09
CA GLU A 159 3.00 -10.88 5.83
C GLU A 159 4.27 -10.45 6.59
N VAL A 160 4.54 -9.14 6.63
CA VAL A 160 5.73 -8.63 7.33
C VAL A 160 5.69 -8.91 8.83
N GLY A 161 4.49 -8.97 9.43
CA GLY A 161 4.30 -9.28 10.85
C GLY A 161 4.89 -10.63 11.25
N LEU A 162 4.79 -11.64 10.39
CA LEU A 162 5.34 -12.97 10.64
C LEU A 162 6.88 -12.96 10.71
N ALA A 163 7.53 -12.07 9.93
CA ALA A 163 8.98 -11.88 10.04
C ALA A 163 9.36 -11.30 11.41
N PHE A 164 8.58 -10.34 11.93
CA PHE A 164 8.80 -9.76 13.25
C PHE A 164 8.55 -10.77 14.38
N GLU A 165 7.55 -11.64 14.23
CA GLU A 165 7.34 -12.75 15.18
C GLU A 165 8.55 -13.70 15.23
N ASP A 166 9.09 -14.06 14.07
CA ASP A 166 10.27 -14.94 14.00
C ASP A 166 11.53 -14.24 14.49
N LEU A 167 11.66 -12.92 14.31
CA LEU A 167 12.73 -12.12 14.94
C LEU A 167 12.60 -12.16 16.47
N ALA A 168 11.39 -12.00 17.01
CA ALA A 168 11.15 -12.05 18.46
C ALA A 168 11.43 -13.42 19.06
N LYS A 169 11.24 -14.49 18.30
CA LYS A 169 11.54 -15.88 18.70
C LYS A 169 13.01 -16.27 18.53
N GLY A 170 13.84 -15.38 17.95
CA GLY A 170 15.25 -15.64 17.64
C GLY A 170 15.47 -16.57 16.43
N ASN A 171 14.46 -16.79 15.61
CA ASN A 171 14.54 -17.54 14.36
C ASN A 171 15.16 -16.72 13.22
N LEU A 172 15.18 -15.40 13.35
CA LEU A 172 15.87 -14.43 12.48
C LEU A 172 16.90 -13.65 13.29
N ASP A 173 17.89 -13.12 12.59
CA ASP A 173 18.89 -12.21 13.15
C ASP A 173 18.54 -10.75 12.82
N ALA A 174 17.78 -10.52 11.75
CA ALA A 174 17.28 -9.21 11.30
C ALA A 174 15.99 -9.32 10.50
N VAL A 175 15.20 -8.24 10.47
CA VAL A 175 14.12 -8.02 9.49
C VAL A 175 14.49 -6.83 8.63
N MET A 176 14.34 -6.95 7.31
CA MET A 176 14.49 -5.83 6.38
C MET A 176 13.11 -5.50 5.79
N CYS A 177 12.72 -4.24 5.93
CA CYS A 177 11.45 -3.71 5.42
C CYS A 177 11.55 -2.18 5.24
N ASP A 178 10.50 -1.59 4.72
CA ASP A 178 10.37 -0.16 4.55
C ASP A 178 10.40 0.56 5.91
N ASP A 179 11.11 1.68 6.01
CA ASP A 179 11.38 2.38 7.28
C ASP A 179 10.12 2.82 8.05
N PRO A 180 8.97 3.19 7.45
CA PRO A 180 7.77 3.46 8.24
C PRO A 180 7.24 2.20 8.94
N VAL A 181 7.36 1.03 8.31
CA VAL A 181 7.00 -0.25 8.92
C VAL A 181 7.97 -0.62 10.04
N ALA A 182 9.27 -0.46 9.78
CA ALA A 182 10.31 -0.65 10.80
C ALA A 182 10.07 0.22 12.04
N LYS A 183 9.75 1.51 11.84
CA LYS A 183 9.41 2.46 12.92
C LYS A 183 8.18 2.02 13.70
N TYR A 184 7.15 1.52 13.01
CA TYR A 184 5.95 1.02 13.67
C TYR A 184 6.27 -0.16 14.60
N TYR A 185 6.97 -1.19 14.10
CA TYR A 185 7.29 -2.37 14.89
C TYR A 185 8.31 -2.10 16.01
N ALA A 186 9.30 -1.26 15.75
CA ALA A 186 10.33 -0.98 16.74
C ALA A 186 9.88 0.03 17.82
N ASN A 187 9.03 1.01 17.48
CA ASN A 187 8.76 2.14 18.36
C ASN A 187 7.30 2.24 18.82
N THR A 188 6.34 1.69 18.07
CA THR A 188 4.91 1.96 18.29
C THR A 188 4.17 0.72 18.78
N LYS A 189 4.46 -0.45 18.24
CA LYS A 189 3.76 -1.68 18.60
C LYS A 189 4.19 -2.14 19.99
N ASP A 190 3.28 -2.03 20.96
CA ASP A 190 3.53 -2.31 22.38
C ASP A 190 4.23 -3.66 22.65
N GLU A 191 3.91 -4.67 21.85
CA GLU A 191 4.50 -6.01 21.96
C GLU A 191 6.01 -6.04 21.69
N TYR A 192 6.54 -5.10 20.87
CA TYR A 192 7.88 -5.17 20.29
C TYR A 192 8.77 -3.97 20.56
N ARG A 193 8.25 -2.82 21.02
CA ARG A 193 9.02 -1.59 21.22
C ARG A 193 10.23 -1.74 22.16
N ASP A 194 10.14 -2.69 23.11
CA ASP A 194 11.22 -2.98 24.05
C ASP A 194 12.03 -4.23 23.65
N LYS A 195 11.86 -4.72 22.42
CA LYS A 195 12.56 -5.90 21.90
C LYS A 195 13.43 -5.59 20.68
N PHE A 196 13.08 -4.55 19.94
CA PHE A 196 13.69 -4.23 18.66
C PHE A 196 14.12 -2.77 18.59
N HIS A 197 15.04 -2.50 17.69
CA HIS A 197 15.37 -1.15 17.25
C HIS A 197 15.75 -1.16 15.76
N ILE A 198 15.77 0.02 15.14
CA ILE A 198 16.27 0.20 13.78
C ILE A 198 17.78 0.30 13.85
N GLY A 199 18.48 -0.76 13.41
CA GLY A 199 19.93 -0.81 13.43
C GLY A 199 20.57 -0.09 12.24
N LEU A 200 19.88 -0.03 11.09
CA LEU A 200 20.39 0.61 9.88
C LEU A 200 19.24 1.11 9.01
N VAL A 201 19.40 2.30 8.43
CA VAL A 201 18.61 2.78 7.28
C VAL A 201 19.54 2.82 6.08
N THR A 202 19.12 2.26 4.95
CA THR A 202 20.00 1.99 3.81
C THR A 202 19.30 2.16 2.47
N GLY A 203 20.08 2.26 1.42
CA GLY A 203 19.62 2.38 0.04
C GLY A 203 19.28 3.82 -0.37
N ASP A 204 19.04 3.99 -1.66
CA ASP A 204 18.52 5.23 -2.21
C ASP A 204 17.05 5.41 -1.79
N PRO A 205 16.52 6.65 -1.80
CA PRO A 205 15.11 6.90 -1.55
C PRO A 205 14.23 6.12 -2.51
N GLU A 206 13.18 5.48 -1.96
CA GLU A 206 12.10 4.89 -2.72
C GLU A 206 10.84 5.75 -2.56
N PHE A 207 9.85 5.55 -3.43
CA PHE A 207 8.62 6.34 -3.38
C PHE A 207 7.41 5.43 -3.55
N TYR A 208 6.40 5.61 -2.71
CA TYR A 208 5.10 4.97 -2.93
C TYR A 208 4.26 5.74 -3.95
N GLY A 209 3.56 5.01 -4.78
CA GLY A 209 2.52 5.52 -5.66
C GLY A 209 1.34 4.55 -5.71
N PHE A 210 0.15 5.06 -6.00
CA PHE A 210 -0.97 4.18 -6.30
C PHE A 210 -0.74 3.52 -7.66
N ALA A 211 -0.91 2.20 -7.71
CA ALA A 211 -0.68 1.46 -8.95
C ALA A 211 -2.00 1.21 -9.69
N LEU A 212 -1.97 1.42 -11.00
CA LEU A 212 -3.09 1.26 -11.93
C LEU A 212 -2.68 0.36 -13.10
N ARG A 213 -3.68 -0.15 -13.85
CA ARG A 213 -3.38 -0.83 -15.12
C ARG A 213 -2.69 0.13 -16.09
N LYS A 214 -1.84 -0.40 -16.94
CA LYS A 214 -1.02 0.37 -17.89
C LYS A 214 -1.81 1.32 -18.79
N ASN A 215 -3.05 0.98 -19.08
CA ASN A 215 -3.91 1.74 -19.98
C ASN A 215 -4.84 2.74 -19.28
N ASP A 216 -4.89 2.76 -17.95
CA ASP A 216 -5.82 3.61 -17.16
C ASP A 216 -5.29 5.04 -16.97
N LYS A 217 -4.84 5.66 -18.07
CA LYS A 217 -4.20 6.99 -18.04
C LYS A 217 -5.14 8.10 -17.55
N GLU A 218 -6.41 8.04 -17.95
CA GLU A 218 -7.42 9.04 -17.53
C GLU A 218 -7.67 8.95 -16.03
N LEU A 219 -7.75 7.74 -15.48
CA LEU A 219 -7.91 7.54 -14.04
C LEU A 219 -6.69 8.06 -13.27
N ALA A 220 -5.48 7.75 -13.75
CA ALA A 220 -4.25 8.26 -13.14
C ALA A 220 -4.20 9.79 -13.13
N GLN A 221 -4.60 10.45 -14.23
CA GLN A 221 -4.68 11.91 -14.31
C GLN A 221 -5.70 12.49 -13.33
N LYS A 222 -6.88 11.87 -13.19
CA LYS A 222 -7.90 12.30 -12.22
C LYS A 222 -7.41 12.17 -10.77
N LEU A 223 -6.63 11.12 -10.47
CA LEU A 223 -6.09 10.90 -9.12
C LEU A 223 -4.87 11.81 -8.81
N ASN A 224 -4.25 12.41 -9.81
CA ASN A 224 -3.13 13.34 -9.65
C ASN A 224 -3.56 14.82 -9.63
N ALA A 225 -4.80 15.13 -10.02
CA ALA A 225 -5.29 16.51 -10.13
C ALA A 225 -5.70 17.09 -8.77
#